data_f45f4d1955884fff5b416165c82cad1a
#
_entry.id   f45f4d1955884fff5b416165c82cad1a
#
_cell.length_a   1.000
_cell.length_b   1.000
_cell.length_c   1.000
_cell.angle_alpha   90.00
_cell.angle_beta   90.00
_cell.angle_gamma   90.00
#
_symmetry.space_group_name_H-M   'P 1'
#
loop_
_entity.id
_entity.type
_entity.pdbx_description
1 polymer ?
#
loop_
_entity_poly.entity_id
_entity_poly.type
_entity_poly.pdbx_seq_one_letter_code
_entity_poly.pdbx_strand_id
1 'polypeptide(L)'
;MKHAQPGRSRRHPLIIETRNLTKRYKDFVAVNDVSMHVRRGSIYGFLGPNGAGKSTTMKMLLGLTAPTSGAFEIDGMRFPDSRVVILKEVGSFIESPSYYANLTGRENLDIIRRILGLPASSVDEALELVGLSEFGGRLAKKYSLGMKQRLGLAEALLGRPPILILDEPTYGLDPAGIHEIRNLVKSLPKAFDCTVLVSSHMLSEIELVADDIGILNYGTMLYEGSLDNLRAQALASGYAAENLEELFLAMIEQDNLLRKQRAVL
;
A
#
# COMPACT_ATOMS: atom_id res chain seq x y z
N MET A 1 34.78 19.58 1.15
CA MET A 1 34.02 19.84 2.39
C MET A 1 32.88 18.86 2.43
N LYS A 2 32.93 17.87 3.33
CA LYS A 2 31.88 16.88 3.51
C LYS A 2 30.72 17.55 4.27
N HIS A 3 29.56 17.75 3.64
CA HIS A 3 28.36 18.15 4.35
C HIS A 3 27.93 16.99 5.26
N ALA A 4 28.15 17.18 6.56
CA ALA A 4 27.59 16.32 7.59
C ALA A 4 26.06 16.47 7.54
N GLN A 5 25.36 15.36 7.28
CA GLN A 5 23.92 15.30 7.46
C GLN A 5 23.62 15.51 8.96
N PRO A 6 22.66 16.38 9.33
CA PRO A 6 22.26 16.53 10.72
C PRO A 6 21.70 15.20 11.22
N GLY A 7 22.10 14.84 12.44
CA GLY A 7 21.90 13.56 13.09
C GLY A 7 20.52 12.94 12.84
N ARG A 8 20.51 11.72 12.32
CA ARG A 8 19.33 10.84 12.36
C ARG A 8 18.99 10.59 13.83
N SER A 9 18.07 11.41 14.36
CA SER A 9 17.34 11.15 15.59
C SER A 9 16.85 9.69 15.57
N ARG A 10 16.86 9.02 16.71
CA ARG A 10 16.41 7.63 16.90
C ARG A 10 15.20 7.36 16.00
N ARG A 11 15.36 6.49 14.97
CA ARG A 11 14.30 6.18 14.01
C ARG A 11 13.05 5.77 14.78
N HIS A 12 11.95 6.45 14.55
CA HIS A 12 10.66 6.13 15.18
C HIS A 12 10.30 4.68 14.83
N PRO A 13 9.86 3.82 15.77
CA PRO A 13 9.54 2.43 15.51
C PRO A 13 8.39 2.28 14.49
N LEU A 14 7.45 3.23 14.50
CA LEU A 14 6.38 3.33 13.51
C LEU A 14 6.79 4.31 12.41
N ILE A 15 6.52 3.95 11.16
CA ILE A 15 6.81 4.80 10.00
C ILE A 15 5.54 5.49 9.46
N ILE A 16 4.37 4.86 9.62
CA ILE A 16 3.07 5.47 9.35
C ILE A 16 2.22 5.28 10.60
N GLU A 17 1.66 6.36 11.12
CA GLU A 17 0.73 6.36 12.23
C GLU A 17 -0.47 7.24 11.89
N THR A 18 -1.68 6.70 12.02
CA THR A 18 -2.92 7.47 11.89
C THR A 18 -3.67 7.48 13.21
N ARG A 19 -4.36 8.58 13.51
CA ARG A 19 -5.13 8.75 14.74
C ARG A 19 -6.52 9.26 14.41
N ASN A 20 -7.52 8.40 14.62
CA ASN A 20 -8.93 8.69 14.41
C ASN A 20 -9.23 9.27 13.02
N LEU A 21 -8.52 8.75 11.99
CA LEU A 21 -8.58 9.26 10.63
C LEU A 21 -9.97 9.05 10.04
N THR A 22 -10.61 10.13 9.61
CA THR A 22 -11.99 10.10 9.10
C THR A 22 -12.09 10.83 7.79
N LYS A 23 -12.81 10.25 6.83
CA LYS A 23 -13.17 10.89 5.56
C LYS A 23 -14.65 10.77 5.29
N ARG A 24 -15.32 11.92 5.18
CA ARG A 24 -16.72 12.04 4.81
C ARG A 24 -16.85 12.75 3.46
N TYR A 25 -17.66 12.19 2.58
CA TYR A 25 -18.07 12.81 1.32
C TYR A 25 -19.58 13.07 1.39
N LYS A 26 -20.00 14.31 1.62
CA LYS A 26 -21.41 14.67 1.88
C LYS A 26 -22.02 13.73 2.94
N ASP A 27 -22.97 12.90 2.57
CA ASP A 27 -23.69 11.97 3.46
C ASP A 27 -22.99 10.61 3.62
N PHE A 28 -21.95 10.34 2.83
CA PHE A 28 -21.23 9.06 2.85
C PHE A 28 -19.94 9.16 3.66
N VAL A 29 -19.75 8.28 4.64
CA VAL A 29 -18.51 8.15 5.41
C VAL A 29 -17.67 7.03 4.81
N ALA A 30 -16.61 7.40 4.09
CA ALA A 30 -15.74 6.46 3.42
C ALA A 30 -14.69 5.84 4.35
N VAL A 31 -14.23 6.61 5.35
CA VAL A 31 -13.31 6.18 6.41
C VAL A 31 -13.80 6.78 7.72
N ASN A 32 -13.89 5.98 8.75
CA ASN A 32 -14.49 6.34 10.03
C ASN A 32 -13.60 5.90 11.19
N ASP A 33 -12.92 6.86 11.81
CA ASP A 33 -12.14 6.66 13.03
C ASP A 33 -11.03 5.60 12.91
N VAL A 34 -10.28 5.63 11.80
CA VAL A 34 -9.22 4.65 11.54
C VAL A 34 -7.92 5.09 12.19
N SER A 35 -7.46 4.29 13.17
CA SER A 35 -6.12 4.37 13.75
C SER A 35 -5.31 3.18 13.26
N MET A 36 -4.12 3.43 12.71
CA MET A 36 -3.27 2.44 12.03
C MET A 36 -1.80 2.68 12.41
N HIS A 37 -1.04 1.59 12.61
CA HIS A 37 0.33 1.62 13.12
C HIS A 37 1.24 0.74 12.27
N VAL A 38 1.91 1.32 11.26
CA VAL A 38 2.81 0.60 10.36
C VAL A 38 4.22 0.63 10.91
N ARG A 39 4.81 -0.54 11.19
CA ARG A 39 6.17 -0.68 11.69
C ARG A 39 7.19 -0.44 10.58
N ARG A 40 8.29 0.20 10.93
CA ARG A 40 9.41 0.42 10.00
C ARG A 40 10.02 -0.91 9.54
N GLY A 41 10.30 -1.02 8.24
CA GLY A 41 10.93 -2.19 7.63
C GLY A 41 10.03 -3.43 7.55
N SER A 42 8.72 -3.28 7.82
CA SER A 42 7.74 -4.36 7.68
C SER A 42 6.89 -4.23 6.43
N ILE A 43 6.16 -5.29 6.13
CA ILE A 43 5.06 -5.30 5.17
C ILE A 43 3.76 -5.28 5.97
N TYR A 44 2.98 -4.20 5.81
CA TYR A 44 1.66 -4.07 6.40
C TYR A 44 0.59 -4.36 5.34
N GLY A 45 -0.18 -5.41 5.56
CA GLY A 45 -1.32 -5.79 4.71
C GLY A 45 -2.58 -5.03 5.11
N PHE A 46 -3.16 -4.25 4.20
CA PHE A 46 -4.40 -3.51 4.42
C PHE A 46 -5.56 -4.22 3.71
N LEU A 47 -6.32 -5.01 4.45
CA LEU A 47 -7.27 -5.97 3.94
C LEU A 47 -8.72 -5.47 4.11
N GLY A 48 -9.59 -5.85 3.20
CA GLY A 48 -11.03 -5.57 3.28
C GLY A 48 -11.73 -5.67 1.93
N PRO A 49 -13.06 -5.82 1.90
CA PRO A 49 -13.82 -5.89 0.66
C PRO A 49 -13.71 -4.61 -0.17
N ASN A 50 -14.16 -4.67 -1.43
CA ASN A 50 -14.25 -3.48 -2.27
C ASN A 50 -15.19 -2.45 -1.63
N GLY A 51 -14.76 -1.18 -1.62
CA GLY A 51 -15.51 -0.12 -0.92
C GLY A 51 -15.29 -0.03 0.59
N ALA A 52 -14.45 -0.88 1.19
CA ALA A 52 -14.14 -0.83 2.63
C ALA A 52 -13.45 0.46 3.10
N GLY A 53 -12.90 1.29 2.18
CA GLY A 53 -12.20 2.53 2.52
C GLY A 53 -10.68 2.47 2.36
N LYS A 54 -10.10 1.34 1.90
CA LYS A 54 -8.64 1.13 1.74
C LYS A 54 -7.99 2.21 0.88
N SER A 55 -8.42 2.32 -0.38
CA SER A 55 -7.88 3.32 -1.33
C SER A 55 -8.09 4.76 -0.84
N THR A 56 -9.22 5.05 -0.17
CA THR A 56 -9.48 6.37 0.41
C THR A 56 -8.49 6.69 1.52
N THR A 57 -8.18 5.72 2.38
CA THR A 57 -7.17 5.87 3.44
C THR A 57 -5.79 6.12 2.82
N MET A 58 -5.37 5.33 1.84
CA MET A 58 -4.10 5.53 1.14
C MET A 58 -4.03 6.88 0.42
N LYS A 59 -5.12 7.33 -0.22
CA LYS A 59 -5.20 8.66 -0.83
C LYS A 59 -5.04 9.79 0.20
N MET A 60 -5.53 9.62 1.42
CA MET A 60 -5.29 10.59 2.50
C MET A 60 -3.81 10.62 2.89
N LEU A 61 -3.16 9.47 3.06
CA LEU A 61 -1.73 9.38 3.37
C LEU A 61 -0.84 10.05 2.32
N LEU A 62 -1.25 9.99 1.04
CA LEU A 62 -0.56 10.65 -0.07
C LEU A 62 -0.97 12.12 -0.29
N GLY A 63 -1.89 12.63 0.53
CA GLY A 63 -2.41 14.00 0.38
C GLY A 63 -3.16 14.24 -0.93
N LEU A 64 -3.66 13.17 -1.58
CA LEU A 64 -4.54 13.26 -2.76
C LEU A 64 -5.96 13.66 -2.35
N THR A 65 -6.34 13.40 -1.10
CA THR A 65 -7.57 13.91 -0.48
C THR A 65 -7.30 14.29 0.97
N ALA A 66 -7.85 15.41 1.42
CA ALA A 66 -7.72 15.83 2.81
C ALA A 66 -8.64 15.01 3.71
N PRO A 67 -8.22 14.60 4.92
CA PRO A 67 -9.10 14.03 5.93
C PRO A 67 -10.17 15.06 6.35
N THR A 68 -11.32 14.58 6.77
CA THR A 68 -12.37 15.43 7.37
C THR A 68 -12.04 15.70 8.84
N SER A 69 -11.49 14.70 9.54
CA SER A 69 -10.97 14.82 10.92
C SER A 69 -9.90 13.77 11.17
N GLY A 70 -9.26 13.83 12.32
CA GLY A 70 -8.11 12.99 12.67
C GLY A 70 -6.80 13.57 12.16
N ALA A 71 -5.72 12.85 12.37
CA ALA A 71 -4.37 13.25 11.98
C ALA A 71 -3.54 12.02 11.60
N PHE A 72 -2.43 12.25 10.89
CA PHE A 72 -1.45 11.19 10.65
C PHE A 72 -0.04 11.77 10.56
N GLU A 73 0.91 10.89 10.80
CA GLU A 73 2.34 11.16 10.72
C GLU A 73 3.00 10.09 9.84
N ILE A 74 3.99 10.51 9.05
CA ILE A 74 4.85 9.63 8.27
C ILE A 74 6.29 9.96 8.61
N ASP A 75 7.05 8.94 9.05
CA ASP A 75 8.41 9.07 9.56
C ASP A 75 8.57 10.14 10.67
N GLY A 76 7.57 10.20 11.58
CA GLY A 76 7.51 11.18 12.66
C GLY A 76 7.21 12.62 12.19
N MET A 77 6.94 12.81 10.92
CA MET A 77 6.58 14.10 10.34
C MET A 77 5.08 14.21 10.18
N ARG A 78 4.51 15.29 10.72
CA ARG A 78 3.08 15.55 10.66
C ARG A 78 2.65 16.04 9.27
N PHE A 79 1.56 15.46 8.77
CA PHE A 79 0.87 15.93 7.59
C PHE A 79 -0.28 16.90 8.00
N PRO A 80 -0.51 18.05 7.31
CA PRO A 80 0.08 18.44 6.01
C PRO A 80 1.37 19.27 6.09
N ASP A 81 1.86 19.63 7.29
CA ASP A 81 2.95 20.58 7.49
C ASP A 81 4.25 20.22 6.73
N SER A 82 4.57 18.92 6.70
CA SER A 82 5.76 18.38 6.06
C SER A 82 5.48 17.68 4.72
N ARG A 83 4.34 17.96 4.08
CA ARG A 83 3.85 17.23 2.89
C ARG A 83 4.93 17.00 1.82
N VAL A 84 5.64 18.06 1.41
CA VAL A 84 6.62 17.95 0.32
C VAL A 84 7.81 17.06 0.69
N VAL A 85 8.25 17.12 1.95
CA VAL A 85 9.34 16.28 2.46
C VAL A 85 8.90 14.83 2.50
N ILE A 86 7.74 14.56 3.08
CA ILE A 86 7.14 13.23 3.19
C ILE A 86 7.00 12.58 1.80
N LEU A 87 6.38 13.28 0.85
CA LEU A 87 6.08 12.71 -0.47
C LEU A 87 7.32 12.43 -1.33
N LYS A 88 8.47 13.01 -1.01
CA LYS A 88 9.75 12.64 -1.64
C LYS A 88 10.28 11.27 -1.20
N GLU A 89 9.86 10.82 -0.03
CA GLU A 89 10.27 9.54 0.57
C GLU A 89 9.26 8.42 0.30
N VAL A 90 8.16 8.71 -0.44
CA VAL A 90 7.07 7.75 -0.68
C VAL A 90 6.95 7.44 -2.16
N GLY A 91 7.16 6.18 -2.52
CA GLY A 91 6.71 5.62 -3.80
C GLY A 91 5.28 5.12 -3.67
N SER A 92 4.46 5.34 -4.69
CA SER A 92 3.06 4.94 -4.61
C SER A 92 2.52 4.40 -5.93
N PHE A 93 1.61 3.42 -5.80
CA PHE A 93 0.80 2.88 -6.87
C PHE A 93 -0.64 2.81 -6.36
N ILE A 94 -1.54 3.65 -6.92
CA ILE A 94 -2.92 3.80 -6.45
C ILE A 94 -3.91 3.60 -7.59
N GLU A 95 -4.90 2.71 -7.38
CA GLU A 95 -5.99 2.35 -8.32
C GLU A 95 -5.49 1.72 -9.63
N SER A 96 -5.00 2.53 -10.56
CA SER A 96 -4.54 2.06 -11.87
C SER A 96 -3.28 2.80 -12.31
N PRO A 97 -2.41 2.13 -13.09
CA PRO A 97 -1.20 2.79 -13.57
C PRO A 97 -1.54 4.00 -14.44
N SER A 98 -0.95 5.14 -14.10
CA SER A 98 -1.04 6.37 -14.89
C SER A 98 0.17 6.46 -15.80
N TYR A 99 0.00 6.26 -17.10
CA TYR A 99 1.09 6.26 -18.07
C TYR A 99 0.73 7.00 -19.35
N TYR A 100 1.73 7.52 -20.02
CA TYR A 100 1.58 8.11 -21.35
C TYR A 100 1.55 7.01 -22.41
N ALA A 101 0.39 6.73 -22.95
CA ALA A 101 0.13 5.59 -23.86
C ALA A 101 1.00 5.61 -25.14
N ASN A 102 1.36 6.80 -25.63
CA ASN A 102 2.17 7.01 -26.82
C ASN A 102 3.69 7.08 -26.57
N LEU A 103 4.10 6.92 -25.32
CA LEU A 103 5.50 6.77 -24.94
C LEU A 103 5.82 5.30 -24.65
N THR A 104 7.08 4.95 -24.77
CA THR A 104 7.59 3.62 -24.36
C THR A 104 7.59 3.47 -22.85
N GLY A 105 7.71 2.25 -22.33
CA GLY A 105 7.85 2.04 -20.89
C GLY A 105 9.05 2.79 -20.31
N ARG A 106 10.19 2.78 -21.03
CA ARG A 106 11.41 3.51 -20.67
C ARG A 106 11.18 5.01 -20.60
N GLU A 107 10.54 5.61 -21.60
CA GLU A 107 10.24 7.04 -21.63
C GLU A 107 9.27 7.45 -20.52
N ASN A 108 8.29 6.62 -20.17
CA ASN A 108 7.41 6.86 -19.02
C ASN A 108 8.22 6.97 -17.73
N LEU A 109 9.09 6.02 -17.46
CA LEU A 109 9.98 6.03 -16.29
C LEU A 109 10.97 7.19 -16.32
N ASP A 110 11.51 7.57 -17.50
CA ASP A 110 12.46 8.66 -17.64
C ASP A 110 11.87 10.03 -17.27
N ILE A 111 10.56 10.24 -17.52
CA ILE A 111 9.86 11.44 -17.06
C ILE A 111 9.94 11.55 -15.53
N ILE A 112 9.56 10.49 -14.81
CA ILE A 112 9.57 10.48 -13.35
C ILE A 112 10.99 10.58 -12.81
N ARG A 113 11.92 9.84 -13.41
CA ARG A 113 13.35 9.92 -13.08
C ARG A 113 13.88 11.36 -13.13
N ARG A 114 13.52 12.12 -14.17
CA ARG A 114 13.91 13.52 -14.33
C ARG A 114 13.32 14.41 -13.24
N ILE A 115 12.04 14.21 -12.94
CA ILE A 115 11.35 14.96 -11.87
C ILE A 115 12.03 14.71 -10.51
N LEU A 116 12.43 13.46 -10.25
CA LEU A 116 13.09 13.06 -9.01
C LEU A 116 14.61 13.38 -8.99
N GLY A 117 15.18 13.79 -10.13
CA GLY A 117 16.62 14.09 -10.23
C GLY A 117 17.52 12.86 -10.14
N LEU A 118 17.03 11.68 -10.51
CA LEU A 118 17.75 10.41 -10.40
C LEU A 118 18.70 10.16 -11.57
N PRO A 119 19.73 9.31 -11.41
CA PRO A 119 20.63 8.92 -12.48
C PRO A 119 19.90 8.12 -13.58
N ALA A 120 20.43 8.10 -14.80
CA ALA A 120 19.84 7.41 -15.95
C ALA A 120 19.69 5.89 -15.71
N SER A 121 20.62 5.26 -14.97
CA SER A 121 20.58 3.84 -14.62
C SER A 121 19.34 3.44 -13.83
N SER A 122 18.72 4.36 -13.09
CA SER A 122 17.52 4.06 -12.29
C SER A 122 16.34 3.54 -13.13
N VAL A 123 16.28 3.93 -14.41
CA VAL A 123 15.23 3.44 -15.34
C VAL A 123 15.45 1.97 -15.69
N ASP A 124 16.71 1.59 -15.99
CA ASP A 124 17.03 0.19 -16.28
C ASP A 124 16.83 -0.70 -15.05
N GLU A 125 17.28 -0.23 -13.88
CA GLU A 125 17.06 -0.92 -12.61
C GLU A 125 15.56 -1.14 -12.31
N ALA A 126 14.73 -0.12 -12.51
CA ALA A 126 13.30 -0.23 -12.28
C ALA A 126 12.62 -1.20 -13.26
N LEU A 127 13.02 -1.20 -14.55
CA LEU A 127 12.50 -2.14 -15.54
C LEU A 127 12.91 -3.59 -15.22
N GLU A 128 14.15 -3.79 -14.76
CA GLU A 128 14.65 -5.10 -14.36
C GLU A 128 13.88 -5.65 -13.15
N LEU A 129 13.66 -4.85 -12.11
CA LEU A 129 12.93 -5.24 -10.91
C LEU A 129 11.54 -5.79 -11.20
N VAL A 130 10.86 -5.25 -12.22
CA VAL A 130 9.49 -5.69 -12.56
C VAL A 130 9.45 -6.62 -13.78
N GLY A 131 10.60 -7.07 -14.30
CA GLY A 131 10.69 -7.99 -15.45
C GLY A 131 10.24 -7.37 -16.77
N LEU A 132 10.47 -6.06 -16.97
CA LEU A 132 10.12 -5.33 -18.21
C LEU A 132 11.34 -4.90 -19.03
N SER A 133 12.55 -5.35 -18.74
CA SER A 133 13.80 -4.92 -19.42
C SER A 133 13.71 -5.06 -20.93
N GLU A 134 13.27 -6.22 -21.44
CA GLU A 134 13.16 -6.49 -22.88
C GLU A 134 12.03 -5.70 -23.56
N PHE A 135 11.06 -5.26 -22.78
CA PHE A 135 9.87 -4.52 -23.28
C PHE A 135 9.98 -3.01 -23.08
N GLY A 136 11.04 -2.53 -22.44
CA GLY A 136 11.22 -1.10 -22.12
C GLY A 136 11.12 -0.16 -23.33
N GLY A 137 11.53 -0.60 -24.52
CA GLY A 137 11.44 0.15 -25.77
C GLY A 137 10.08 0.06 -26.49
N ARG A 138 9.13 -0.74 -25.98
CA ARG A 138 7.79 -0.89 -26.60
C ARG A 138 6.85 0.20 -26.09
N LEU A 139 5.98 0.72 -26.97
CA LEU A 139 4.97 1.71 -26.59
C LEU A 139 4.02 1.16 -25.52
N ALA A 140 3.74 1.93 -24.48
CA ALA A 140 2.93 1.49 -23.34
C ALA A 140 1.48 1.14 -23.72
N LYS A 141 0.92 1.75 -24.80
CA LYS A 141 -0.40 1.34 -25.32
C LYS A 141 -0.44 -0.10 -25.82
N LYS A 142 0.70 -0.68 -26.17
CA LYS A 142 0.82 -2.08 -26.63
C LYS A 142 1.10 -3.06 -25.49
N TYR A 143 1.19 -2.60 -24.26
CA TYR A 143 1.38 -3.44 -23.07
C TYR A 143 0.10 -4.21 -22.75
N SER A 144 0.24 -5.46 -22.30
CA SER A 144 -0.86 -6.20 -21.67
C SER A 144 -1.26 -5.52 -20.36
N LEU A 145 -2.38 -5.92 -19.77
CA LEU A 145 -2.79 -5.41 -18.46
C LEU A 145 -1.69 -5.64 -17.41
N GLY A 146 -1.13 -6.87 -17.35
CA GLY A 146 -0.05 -7.20 -16.43
C GLY A 146 1.21 -6.38 -16.66
N MET A 147 1.59 -6.10 -17.91
CA MET A 147 2.73 -5.23 -18.19
C MET A 147 2.48 -3.79 -17.75
N LYS A 148 1.25 -3.29 -17.87
CA LYS A 148 0.86 -1.95 -17.37
C LYS A 148 0.94 -1.87 -15.84
N GLN A 149 0.47 -2.91 -15.14
CA GLN A 149 0.59 -3.02 -13.69
C GLN A 149 2.06 -3.00 -13.25
N ARG A 150 2.91 -3.79 -13.92
CA ARG A 150 4.34 -3.81 -13.67
C ARG A 150 5.01 -2.45 -13.95
N LEU A 151 4.58 -1.73 -14.99
CA LEU A 151 5.08 -0.37 -15.26
C LEU A 151 4.74 0.58 -14.13
N GLY A 152 3.49 0.59 -13.64
CA GLY A 152 3.08 1.41 -12.50
C GLY A 152 3.84 1.06 -11.22
N LEU A 153 4.13 -0.25 -11.00
CA LEU A 153 4.97 -0.67 -9.88
C LEU A 153 6.43 -0.22 -10.07
N ALA A 154 6.97 -0.25 -11.30
CA ALA A 154 8.30 0.29 -11.60
C ALA A 154 8.39 1.80 -11.31
N GLU A 155 7.33 2.56 -11.62
CA GLU A 155 7.22 3.98 -11.28
C GLU A 155 7.27 4.20 -9.75
N ALA A 156 6.54 3.39 -8.98
CA ALA A 156 6.54 3.46 -7.53
C ALA A 156 7.90 3.09 -6.91
N LEU A 157 8.64 2.17 -7.53
CA LEU A 157 9.95 1.69 -7.07
C LEU A 157 11.12 2.58 -7.51
N LEU A 158 10.86 3.53 -8.41
CA LEU A 158 11.91 4.36 -9.00
C LEU A 158 12.61 5.19 -7.92
N GLY A 159 13.93 5.07 -7.83
CA GLY A 159 14.72 5.73 -6.80
C GLY A 159 14.74 5.01 -5.44
N ARG A 160 14.16 3.83 -5.34
CA ARG A 160 14.16 2.99 -4.13
C ARG A 160 13.68 3.76 -2.89
N PRO A 161 12.42 4.23 -2.88
CA PRO A 161 11.90 5.00 -1.77
C PRO A 161 11.84 4.16 -0.48
N PRO A 162 12.08 4.76 0.70
CA PRO A 162 12.02 4.05 1.97
C PRO A 162 10.59 3.64 2.39
N ILE A 163 9.57 4.20 1.73
CA ILE A 163 8.16 3.88 1.98
C ILE A 163 7.47 3.60 0.65
N LEU A 164 6.73 2.50 0.58
CA LEU A 164 5.90 2.13 -0.57
C LEU A 164 4.44 1.98 -0.14
N ILE A 165 3.54 2.61 -0.88
CA ILE A 165 2.08 2.49 -0.71
C ILE A 165 1.50 1.91 -1.99
N LEU A 166 1.04 0.66 -1.94
CA LEU A 166 0.60 -0.12 -3.09
C LEU A 166 -0.86 -0.53 -2.93
N ASP A 167 -1.74 0.03 -3.75
CA ASP A 167 -3.17 -0.25 -3.73
C ASP A 167 -3.52 -1.32 -4.76
N GLU A 168 -3.85 -2.53 -4.28
CA GLU A 168 -4.25 -3.69 -5.11
C GLU A 168 -3.25 -4.00 -6.25
N PRO A 169 -1.92 -4.13 -6.00
CA PRO A 169 -0.90 -4.21 -7.05
C PRO A 169 -1.01 -5.48 -7.91
N THR A 170 -1.74 -6.48 -7.46
CA THR A 170 -1.99 -7.76 -8.15
C THR A 170 -3.30 -7.80 -8.92
N TYR A 171 -4.12 -6.74 -8.82
CA TYR A 171 -5.44 -6.71 -9.42
C TYR A 171 -5.42 -6.92 -10.95
N GLY A 172 -6.20 -7.90 -11.42
CA GLY A 172 -6.32 -8.20 -12.86
C GLY A 172 -5.13 -8.93 -13.48
N LEU A 173 -4.20 -9.42 -12.66
CA LEU A 173 -3.12 -10.31 -13.11
C LEU A 173 -3.59 -11.76 -13.16
N ASP A 174 -2.94 -12.55 -14.02
CA ASP A 174 -3.05 -14.01 -14.00
C ASP A 174 -2.29 -14.60 -12.77
N PRO A 175 -2.51 -15.87 -12.43
CA PRO A 175 -1.86 -16.49 -11.27
C PRO A 175 -0.33 -16.41 -11.27
N ALA A 176 0.31 -16.48 -12.45
CA ALA A 176 1.76 -16.35 -12.57
C ALA A 176 2.21 -14.91 -12.23
N GLY A 177 1.53 -13.92 -12.79
CA GLY A 177 1.78 -12.50 -12.49
C GLY A 177 1.56 -12.16 -11.03
N ILE A 178 0.50 -12.67 -10.40
CA ILE A 178 0.25 -12.52 -8.95
C ILE A 178 1.45 -13.06 -8.16
N HIS A 179 1.90 -14.29 -8.49
CA HIS A 179 3.04 -14.90 -7.81
C HIS A 179 4.32 -14.08 -7.92
N GLU A 180 4.62 -13.54 -9.10
CA GLU A 180 5.81 -12.72 -9.34
C GLU A 180 5.77 -11.40 -8.58
N ILE A 181 4.65 -10.65 -8.66
CA ILE A 181 4.50 -9.39 -7.93
C ILE A 181 4.54 -9.62 -6.42
N ARG A 182 3.91 -10.67 -5.92
CA ARG A 182 3.97 -11.05 -4.51
C ARG A 182 5.41 -11.32 -4.05
N ASN A 183 6.18 -12.09 -4.81
CA ASN A 183 7.57 -12.37 -4.48
C ASN A 183 8.43 -11.10 -4.50
N LEU A 184 8.19 -10.22 -5.47
CA LEU A 184 8.83 -8.91 -5.51
C LEU A 184 8.50 -8.13 -4.23
N VAL A 185 7.22 -7.91 -3.91
CA VAL A 185 6.79 -7.17 -2.70
C VAL A 185 7.42 -7.76 -1.44
N LYS A 186 7.44 -9.09 -1.31
CA LYS A 186 8.05 -9.80 -0.16
C LYS A 186 9.55 -9.54 -0.02
N SER A 187 10.24 -9.32 -1.12
CA SER A 187 11.69 -9.07 -1.12
C SER A 187 12.08 -7.64 -0.78
N LEU A 188 11.18 -6.66 -1.02
CA LEU A 188 11.49 -5.23 -0.96
C LEU A 188 12.05 -4.75 0.38
N PRO A 189 11.48 -5.11 1.57
CA PRO A 189 12.02 -4.63 2.83
C PRO A 189 13.47 -5.03 3.05
N LYS A 190 13.83 -6.27 2.71
CA LYS A 190 15.21 -6.76 2.87
C LYS A 190 16.16 -6.21 1.80
N ALA A 191 15.68 -6.06 0.55
CA ALA A 191 16.51 -5.63 -0.56
C ALA A 191 16.80 -4.10 -0.54
N PHE A 192 15.86 -3.29 -0.04
CA PHE A 192 15.91 -1.83 -0.14
C PHE A 192 15.76 -1.10 1.19
N ASP A 193 15.72 -1.81 2.34
CA ASP A 193 15.47 -1.21 3.67
C ASP A 193 14.22 -0.31 3.67
N CYS A 194 13.16 -0.78 3.01
CA CYS A 194 11.90 -0.04 2.86
C CYS A 194 10.76 -0.66 3.68
N THR A 195 9.71 0.12 3.89
CA THR A 195 8.45 -0.32 4.49
C THR A 195 7.39 -0.34 3.41
N VAL A 196 6.54 -1.35 3.40
CA VAL A 196 5.49 -1.53 2.40
C VAL A 196 4.12 -1.54 3.07
N LEU A 197 3.24 -0.63 2.66
CA LEU A 197 1.80 -0.68 2.92
C LEU A 197 1.12 -1.18 1.65
N VAL A 198 0.56 -2.38 1.68
CA VAL A 198 -0.08 -3.01 0.52
C VAL A 198 -1.52 -3.35 0.82
N SER A 199 -2.45 -2.94 -0.06
CA SER A 199 -3.85 -3.35 0.05
C SER A 199 -4.17 -4.57 -0.80
N SER A 200 -5.11 -5.37 -0.32
CA SER A 200 -5.78 -6.42 -1.09
C SER A 200 -7.20 -6.65 -0.55
N HIS A 201 -8.04 -7.21 -1.38
CA HIS A 201 -9.34 -7.76 -0.95
C HIS A 201 -9.26 -9.27 -0.69
N MET A 202 -8.11 -9.90 -0.94
CA MET A 202 -7.86 -11.34 -0.77
C MET A 202 -6.89 -11.58 0.37
N LEU A 203 -7.35 -12.24 1.43
CA LEU A 203 -6.49 -12.58 2.57
C LEU A 203 -5.36 -13.52 2.16
N SER A 204 -5.63 -14.49 1.29
CA SER A 204 -4.65 -15.47 0.80
C SER A 204 -3.42 -14.85 0.11
N GLU A 205 -3.53 -13.64 -0.43
CA GLU A 205 -2.38 -12.90 -0.95
C GLU A 205 -1.56 -12.25 0.16
N ILE A 206 -2.26 -11.58 1.10
CA ILE A 206 -1.65 -10.83 2.21
C ILE A 206 -0.96 -11.77 3.19
N GLU A 207 -1.55 -12.91 3.49
CA GLU A 207 -1.02 -13.91 4.43
C GLU A 207 0.39 -14.41 4.04
N LEU A 208 0.71 -14.39 2.76
CA LEU A 208 2.00 -14.87 2.24
C LEU A 208 3.12 -13.83 2.29
N VAL A 209 2.79 -12.54 2.54
CA VAL A 209 3.76 -11.45 2.46
C VAL A 209 3.80 -10.57 3.71
N ALA A 210 2.66 -10.34 4.38
CA ALA A 210 2.55 -9.35 5.44
C ALA A 210 3.10 -9.85 6.79
N ASP A 211 3.70 -8.93 7.53
CA ASP A 211 4.10 -9.11 8.94
C ASP A 211 2.95 -8.70 9.88
N ASP A 212 2.30 -7.59 9.56
CA ASP A 212 1.13 -7.05 10.27
C ASP A 212 0.00 -6.81 9.28
N ILE A 213 -1.24 -6.86 9.79
CA ILE A 213 -2.43 -6.61 8.98
C ILE A 213 -3.41 -5.67 9.68
N GLY A 214 -4.12 -4.90 8.87
CA GLY A 214 -5.32 -4.17 9.27
C GLY A 214 -6.50 -4.64 8.43
N ILE A 215 -7.60 -5.07 9.09
CA ILE A 215 -8.84 -5.48 8.42
C ILE A 215 -9.85 -4.35 8.51
N LEU A 216 -10.28 -3.86 7.35
CA LEU A 216 -11.21 -2.73 7.22
C LEU A 216 -12.54 -3.19 6.63
N ASN A 217 -13.66 -2.70 7.20
CA ASN A 217 -14.98 -2.86 6.61
C ASN A 217 -15.81 -1.58 6.81
N TYR A 218 -16.50 -1.12 5.78
CA TYR A 218 -17.28 0.13 5.79
C TYR A 218 -16.57 1.31 6.46
N GLY A 219 -15.29 1.48 6.16
CA GLY A 219 -14.47 2.57 6.70
C GLY A 219 -13.99 2.39 8.13
N THR A 220 -14.31 1.30 8.80
CA THR A 220 -13.95 1.05 10.21
C THR A 220 -12.93 -0.08 10.30
N MET A 221 -11.90 0.09 11.16
CA MET A 221 -10.92 -0.95 11.45
C MET A 221 -11.56 -2.02 12.35
N LEU A 222 -11.63 -3.27 11.85
CA LEU A 222 -12.15 -4.41 12.61
C LEU A 222 -11.04 -5.13 13.38
N TYR A 223 -9.83 -5.12 12.83
CA TYR A 223 -8.66 -5.76 13.42
C TYR A 223 -7.40 -5.01 13.02
N GLU A 224 -6.44 -4.92 13.92
CA GLU A 224 -5.07 -4.53 13.66
C GLU A 224 -4.12 -5.36 14.51
N GLY A 225 -3.10 -5.94 13.90
CA GLY A 225 -2.09 -6.73 14.60
C GLY A 225 -1.26 -7.61 13.69
N SER A 226 -0.39 -8.45 14.28
CA SER A 226 0.38 -9.41 13.52
C SER A 226 -0.50 -10.56 13.00
N LEU A 227 -0.05 -11.21 11.92
CA LEU A 227 -0.68 -12.44 11.43
C LEU A 227 -0.69 -13.55 12.47
N ASP A 228 0.35 -13.65 13.30
CA ASP A 228 0.42 -14.66 14.36
C ASP A 228 -0.64 -14.43 15.44
N ASN A 229 -0.89 -13.17 15.79
CA ASN A 229 -1.98 -12.83 16.71
C ASN A 229 -3.35 -13.13 16.11
N LEU A 230 -3.54 -12.90 14.81
CA LEU A 230 -4.79 -13.26 14.12
C LEU A 230 -4.99 -14.78 14.12
N ARG A 231 -3.94 -15.57 13.88
CA ARG A 231 -3.97 -17.05 13.98
C ARG A 231 -4.36 -17.52 15.37
N ALA A 232 -3.74 -16.92 16.41
CA ALA A 232 -4.07 -17.24 17.81
C ALA A 232 -5.53 -16.92 18.13
N GLN A 233 -6.07 -15.82 17.62
CA GLN A 233 -7.48 -15.44 17.76
C GLN A 233 -8.40 -16.41 17.01
N ALA A 234 -8.02 -16.87 15.82
CA ALA A 234 -8.77 -17.87 15.06
C ALA A 234 -8.92 -19.17 15.88
N LEU A 235 -7.82 -19.68 16.41
CA LEU A 235 -7.80 -20.88 17.26
C LEU A 235 -8.68 -20.71 18.50
N ALA A 236 -8.58 -19.58 19.20
CA ALA A 236 -9.40 -19.29 20.38
C ALA A 236 -10.91 -19.20 20.07
N SER A 237 -11.24 -18.85 18.82
CA SER A 237 -12.62 -18.74 18.32
C SER A 237 -13.14 -20.05 17.70
N GLY A 238 -12.36 -21.14 17.73
CA GLY A 238 -12.73 -22.47 17.23
C GLY A 238 -12.51 -22.67 15.71
N TYR A 239 -11.83 -21.75 15.05
CA TYR A 239 -11.40 -21.90 13.66
C TYR A 239 -10.07 -22.62 13.57
N ALA A 240 -9.82 -23.35 12.48
CA ALA A 240 -8.51 -23.92 12.22
C ALA A 240 -7.47 -22.80 11.96
N ALA A 241 -6.27 -22.90 12.54
CA ALA A 241 -5.21 -21.90 12.35
C ALA A 241 -4.80 -21.72 10.88
N GLU A 242 -5.09 -22.71 10.06
CA GLU A 242 -4.80 -22.74 8.62
C GLU A 242 -5.89 -22.08 7.79
N ASN A 243 -7.05 -21.73 8.41
CA ASN A 243 -8.21 -21.17 7.71
C ASN A 243 -8.54 -19.75 8.17
N LEU A 244 -7.57 -18.85 8.02
CA LEU A 244 -7.75 -17.42 8.34
C LEU A 244 -8.80 -16.75 7.44
N GLU A 245 -9.09 -17.32 6.27
CA GLU A 245 -10.11 -16.80 5.36
C GLU A 245 -11.51 -16.93 5.95
N GLU A 246 -11.81 -18.05 6.62
CA GLU A 246 -13.09 -18.21 7.35
C GLU A 246 -13.25 -17.20 8.49
N LEU A 247 -12.18 -16.97 9.26
CA LEU A 247 -12.21 -15.95 10.30
C LEU A 247 -12.45 -14.56 9.73
N PHE A 248 -11.72 -14.21 8.65
CA PHE A 248 -11.90 -12.93 7.96
C PHE A 248 -13.35 -12.74 7.48
N LEU A 249 -13.92 -13.74 6.81
CA LEU A 249 -15.31 -13.71 6.34
C LEU A 249 -16.30 -13.58 7.51
N ALA A 250 -16.08 -14.34 8.59
CA ALA A 250 -16.92 -14.27 9.79
C ALA A 250 -16.89 -12.85 10.43
N MET A 251 -15.70 -12.21 10.50
CA MET A 251 -15.57 -10.83 11.00
C MET A 251 -16.36 -9.84 10.13
N ILE A 252 -16.26 -9.96 8.80
CA ILE A 252 -17.00 -9.12 7.86
C ILE A 252 -18.51 -9.34 7.99
N GLU A 253 -18.98 -10.59 8.06
CA GLU A 253 -20.41 -10.92 8.21
C GLU A 253 -20.96 -10.39 9.53
N GLN A 254 -20.24 -10.57 10.63
CA GLN A 254 -20.65 -10.08 11.94
C GLN A 254 -20.82 -8.55 11.94
N ASP A 255 -19.85 -7.80 11.38
CA ASP A 255 -19.98 -6.34 11.26
C ASP A 255 -21.17 -5.95 10.38
N ASN A 256 -21.40 -6.66 9.26
CA ASN A 256 -22.53 -6.43 8.38
C ASN A 256 -23.88 -6.63 9.11
N LEU A 257 -24.01 -7.67 9.93
CA LEU A 257 -25.22 -7.94 10.72
C LEU A 257 -25.47 -6.86 11.77
N LEU A 258 -24.43 -6.46 12.51
CA LEU A 258 -24.52 -5.40 13.51
C LEU A 258 -24.94 -4.05 12.89
N ARG A 259 -24.43 -3.72 11.69
CA ARG A 259 -24.81 -2.50 10.96
C ARG A 259 -26.26 -2.53 10.49
N LYS A 260 -26.74 -3.68 9.99
CA LYS A 260 -28.15 -3.86 9.60
C LYS A 260 -29.09 -3.67 10.80
N GLN A 261 -28.75 -4.22 11.96
CA GLN A 261 -29.55 -4.06 13.18
C GLN A 261 -29.62 -2.59 13.62
N ARG A 262 -28.51 -1.85 13.54
CA ARG A 262 -28.47 -0.40 13.89
C ARG A 262 -29.23 0.50 12.90
N ALA A 263 -29.38 0.07 11.65
CA ALA A 263 -30.10 0.84 10.63
C ALA A 263 -31.62 0.66 10.70
N VAL A 264 -32.11 -0.30 11.49
CA VAL A 264 -33.55 -0.61 11.67
C VAL A 264 -34.10 0.06 12.95
N LEU A 265 -33.25 0.53 13.83
CA LEU A 265 -33.58 1.31 15.03
C LEU A 265 -33.48 2.80 14.74
#